data_c20d7d5f964be109f456c859581ee49f
#
_entry.id   c20d7d5f964be109f456c859581ee49f
#
_cell.length_a   1.000
_cell.length_b   1.000
_cell.length_c   1.000
_cell.angle_alpha   90.00
_cell.angle_beta   90.00
_cell.angle_gamma   90.00
#
_symmetry.space_group_name_H-M   'P 1'
#
loop_
_entity.id
_entity.type
_entity.pdbx_description
1 polymer ?
#
loop_
_entity_poly.entity_id
_entity_poly.type
_entity_poly.pdbx_seq_one_letter_code
_entity_poly.pdbx_strand_id
1 'polypeptide(L)'
;MNKPVNLIPPVTKSVRVARSQADAFRLYTESYGKWWPLKTHSIGGEKAVNAVMEPRKGGRIFEEWSDGTVHPYGEVLVWEPPHRVVHSWYVGHPPHEASEVELRFTAVSPRETRVELEHRNWETMSGDKAGEVRERYNNGWNTVFIDKFGSFAGKVEE
;
A
#
# COMPACT_ATOMS: atom_id res chain seq x y z
N MET A 1 15.44 0.34 34.08
CA MET A 1 14.76 -0.86 33.60
C MET A 1 13.88 -0.51 32.42
N ASN A 2 14.10 -1.17 31.33
CA ASN A 2 13.36 -0.89 30.11
C ASN A 2 11.96 -1.45 30.21
N LYS A 3 10.97 -0.58 30.06
CA LYS A 3 9.61 -1.06 29.83
C LYS A 3 9.59 -1.79 28.50
N PRO A 4 8.90 -2.93 28.39
CA PRO A 4 8.67 -3.51 27.08
C PRO A 4 7.97 -2.46 26.24
N VAL A 5 8.55 -2.17 25.07
CA VAL A 5 7.90 -1.32 24.12
C VAL A 5 6.65 -2.07 23.67
N ASN A 6 5.48 -1.51 23.94
CA ASN A 6 4.24 -2.07 23.43
C ASN A 6 4.18 -1.78 21.94
N LEU A 7 4.81 -2.68 21.17
CA LEU A 7 4.78 -2.57 19.72
C LEU A 7 3.35 -2.80 19.24
N ILE A 8 2.87 -1.86 18.46
CA ILE A 8 1.59 -2.03 17.79
C ILE A 8 1.80 -3.04 16.68
N PRO A 9 1.04 -4.15 16.65
CA PRO A 9 1.27 -5.19 15.66
C PRO A 9 0.99 -4.68 14.24
N PRO A 10 1.68 -5.22 13.23
CA PRO A 10 1.42 -4.83 11.85
C PRO A 10 0.03 -5.29 11.41
N VAL A 11 -0.50 -4.60 10.40
CA VAL A 11 -1.64 -5.09 9.64
C VAL A 11 -1.10 -6.02 8.58
N THR A 12 -1.64 -7.23 8.48
CA THR A 12 -1.26 -8.18 7.44
C THR A 12 -2.48 -8.63 6.67
N LYS A 13 -2.36 -8.66 5.34
CA LYS A 13 -3.40 -9.12 4.43
C LYS A 13 -2.78 -10.00 3.38
N SER A 14 -3.56 -10.91 2.82
CA SER A 14 -3.10 -11.80 1.76
C SER A 14 -4.21 -12.03 0.76
N VAL A 15 -3.85 -12.07 -0.52
CA VAL A 15 -4.79 -12.39 -1.59
C VAL A 15 -4.05 -13.21 -2.65
N ARG A 16 -4.73 -14.19 -3.25
CA ARG A 16 -4.20 -14.92 -4.40
C ARG A 16 -4.88 -14.39 -5.65
N VAL A 17 -4.09 -14.13 -6.68
CA VAL A 17 -4.58 -13.57 -7.93
C VAL A 17 -4.18 -14.46 -9.10
N ALA A 18 -5.05 -14.57 -10.11
CA ALA A 18 -4.84 -15.39 -11.29
C ALA A 18 -3.95 -14.64 -12.30
N ARG A 19 -2.71 -14.37 -11.89
CA ARG A 19 -1.70 -13.65 -12.67
C ARG A 19 -0.33 -14.28 -12.40
N SER A 20 0.58 -14.16 -13.38
CA SER A 20 1.98 -14.50 -13.13
C SER A 20 2.55 -13.56 -12.09
N GLN A 21 3.64 -13.97 -11.45
CA GLN A 21 4.32 -13.14 -10.45
C GLN A 21 4.72 -11.77 -11.02
N ALA A 22 5.27 -11.76 -12.22
CA ALA A 22 5.67 -10.50 -12.86
C ALA A 22 4.48 -9.59 -13.15
N ASP A 23 3.37 -10.16 -13.63
CA ASP A 23 2.17 -9.37 -13.92
C ASP A 23 1.53 -8.85 -12.64
N ALA A 24 1.43 -9.67 -11.60
CA ALA A 24 0.89 -9.22 -10.32
C ALA A 24 1.68 -8.06 -9.75
N PHE A 25 3.00 -8.12 -9.84
CA PHE A 25 3.88 -7.04 -9.41
C PHE A 25 3.61 -5.75 -10.20
N ARG A 26 3.55 -5.85 -11.52
CA ARG A 26 3.26 -4.68 -12.37
C ARG A 26 1.89 -4.09 -12.14
N LEU A 27 0.88 -4.94 -11.94
CA LEU A 27 -0.49 -4.46 -11.68
C LEU A 27 -0.56 -3.66 -10.38
N TYR A 28 0.13 -4.12 -9.35
CA TYR A 28 0.14 -3.37 -8.09
C TYR A 28 0.88 -2.04 -8.23
N THR A 29 2.06 -2.07 -8.84
CA THR A 29 2.97 -0.91 -8.90
C THR A 29 2.68 0.02 -10.07
N GLU A 30 2.99 -0.40 -11.29
CA GLU A 30 2.86 0.46 -12.48
C GLU A 30 1.41 0.82 -12.78
N SER A 31 0.47 -0.08 -12.49
CA SER A 31 -0.95 0.14 -12.72
C SER A 31 -1.68 0.66 -11.48
N TYR A 32 -0.95 1.17 -10.51
CA TYR A 32 -1.49 1.60 -9.21
C TYR A 32 -2.73 2.49 -9.35
N GLY A 33 -2.68 3.48 -10.23
CA GLY A 33 -3.78 4.41 -10.46
C GLY A 33 -5.03 3.79 -11.09
N LYS A 34 -4.92 2.59 -11.64
CA LYS A 34 -6.05 1.92 -12.29
C LYS A 34 -6.97 1.22 -11.30
N TRP A 35 -6.43 0.80 -10.15
CA TRP A 35 -7.24 0.09 -9.16
C TRP A 35 -7.39 0.85 -7.85
N TRP A 36 -6.59 1.87 -7.58
CA TRP A 36 -6.70 2.65 -6.35
C TRP A 36 -8.05 3.37 -6.30
N PRO A 37 -8.84 3.23 -5.21
CA PRO A 37 -10.18 3.81 -5.16
C PRO A 37 -10.14 5.29 -4.77
N LEU A 38 -9.80 6.15 -5.72
CA LEU A 38 -9.66 7.59 -5.49
C LEU A 38 -10.91 8.26 -4.94
N LYS A 39 -12.09 7.78 -5.31
CA LYS A 39 -13.35 8.42 -4.87
C LYS A 39 -13.58 8.32 -3.38
N THR A 40 -13.04 7.28 -2.74
CA THR A 40 -13.28 6.99 -1.32
C THR A 40 -12.02 7.06 -0.48
N HIS A 41 -10.83 6.90 -1.07
CA HIS A 41 -9.56 6.76 -0.35
C HIS A 41 -8.48 7.69 -0.94
N SER A 42 -8.77 8.98 -1.00
CA SER A 42 -7.80 9.96 -1.49
C SER A 42 -7.64 11.09 -0.47
N ILE A 43 -6.51 11.80 -0.58
CA ILE A 43 -6.23 12.98 0.24
C ILE A 43 -7.10 14.15 -0.25
N GLY A 44 -7.20 14.30 -1.56
CA GLY A 44 -7.89 15.43 -2.19
C GLY A 44 -9.38 15.25 -2.45
N GLY A 45 -9.94 14.09 -2.19
CA GLY A 45 -11.34 13.83 -2.48
C GLY A 45 -11.66 14.04 -3.97
N GLU A 46 -12.60 14.91 -4.25
CA GLU A 46 -13.02 15.20 -5.64
C GLU A 46 -11.92 15.84 -6.48
N LYS A 47 -10.92 16.45 -5.87
CA LYS A 47 -9.79 17.05 -6.58
C LYS A 47 -8.81 16.02 -7.12
N ALA A 48 -8.75 14.84 -6.51
CA ALA A 48 -7.82 13.78 -6.92
C ALA A 48 -8.31 13.13 -8.20
N VAL A 49 -7.45 13.14 -9.23
CA VAL A 49 -7.78 12.56 -10.53
C VAL A 49 -6.96 11.33 -10.86
N ASN A 50 -5.85 11.10 -10.15
CA ASN A 50 -5.01 9.92 -10.35
C ASN A 50 -4.15 9.65 -9.12
N ALA A 51 -3.69 8.41 -9.00
CA ALA A 51 -2.68 8.02 -8.02
C ALA A 51 -1.56 7.30 -8.78
N VAL A 52 -0.32 7.60 -8.42
CA VAL A 52 0.87 7.10 -9.14
C VAL A 52 1.86 6.54 -8.14
N MET A 53 2.44 5.38 -8.48
CA MET A 53 3.63 4.86 -7.81
C MET A 53 4.73 4.84 -8.85
N GLU A 54 5.79 5.64 -8.65
CA GLU A 54 6.93 5.67 -9.56
C GLU A 54 7.70 4.37 -9.41
N PRO A 55 7.94 3.63 -10.50
CA PRO A 55 8.44 2.25 -10.44
C PRO A 55 9.96 2.18 -10.32
N ARG A 56 10.50 2.65 -9.21
CA ARG A 56 11.93 2.61 -8.92
C ARG A 56 12.21 2.92 -7.46
N LYS A 57 13.36 2.50 -6.97
CA LYS A 57 13.83 2.91 -5.64
C LYS A 57 13.99 4.44 -5.62
N GLY A 58 13.50 5.07 -4.56
CA GLY A 58 13.47 6.53 -4.45
C GLY A 58 12.29 7.17 -5.17
N GLY A 59 11.49 6.40 -5.89
CA GLY A 59 10.29 6.89 -6.52
C GLY A 59 9.25 7.34 -5.49
N ARG A 60 8.37 8.22 -5.90
CA ARG A 60 7.32 8.75 -5.01
C ARG A 60 6.01 8.03 -5.26
N ILE A 61 5.18 8.02 -4.23
CA ILE A 61 3.77 7.65 -4.35
C ILE A 61 2.99 8.93 -4.10
N PHE A 62 2.13 9.31 -5.04
CA PHE A 62 1.47 10.62 -4.96
C PHE A 62 0.11 10.60 -5.63
N GLU A 63 -0.72 11.60 -5.28
CA GLU A 63 -1.95 11.92 -5.99
C GLU A 63 -1.70 13.07 -6.95
N GLU A 64 -2.30 12.99 -8.12
CA GLU A 64 -2.41 14.12 -9.04
C GLU A 64 -3.79 14.74 -8.87
N TRP A 65 -3.85 16.04 -8.69
CA TRP A 65 -5.10 16.77 -8.52
C TRP A 65 -5.49 17.51 -9.80
N SER A 66 -6.77 17.82 -9.92
CA SER A 66 -7.32 18.47 -11.11
C SER A 66 -6.73 19.83 -11.45
N ASP A 67 -6.12 20.50 -10.47
CA ASP A 67 -5.42 21.78 -10.69
C ASP A 67 -3.99 21.62 -11.18
N GLY A 68 -3.55 20.39 -11.45
CA GLY A 68 -2.19 20.07 -11.91
C GLY A 68 -1.17 19.89 -10.80
N THR A 69 -1.56 20.00 -9.53
CA THR A 69 -0.63 19.83 -8.42
C THR A 69 -0.45 18.34 -8.08
N VAL A 70 0.71 18.02 -7.47
CA VAL A 70 1.10 16.67 -7.09
C VAL A 70 1.26 16.63 -5.57
N HIS A 71 0.69 15.61 -4.94
CA HIS A 71 0.65 15.48 -3.48
C HIS A 71 1.23 14.14 -3.06
N PRO A 72 2.55 14.07 -2.75
CA PRO A 72 3.18 12.81 -2.36
C PRO A 72 2.75 12.37 -0.96
N TYR A 73 2.65 11.06 -0.78
CA TYR A 73 2.34 10.47 0.52
C TYR A 73 3.13 9.18 0.78
N GLY A 74 4.16 8.92 -0.01
CA GLY A 74 5.06 7.80 0.19
C GLY A 74 6.28 7.87 -0.71
N GLU A 75 7.29 7.07 -0.37
CA GLU A 75 8.51 6.90 -1.16
C GLU A 75 8.86 5.42 -1.22
N VAL A 76 9.29 4.96 -2.40
CA VAL A 76 9.73 3.57 -2.59
C VAL A 76 11.10 3.40 -1.94
N LEU A 77 11.17 2.56 -0.92
CA LEU A 77 12.39 2.31 -0.14
C LEU A 77 13.13 1.08 -0.64
N VAL A 78 12.40 0.07 -1.09
CA VAL A 78 12.95 -1.18 -1.64
C VAL A 78 12.19 -1.49 -2.93
N TRP A 79 12.94 -1.78 -3.99
CA TRP A 79 12.37 -2.11 -5.29
C TRP A 79 13.04 -3.38 -5.82
N GLU A 80 12.36 -4.51 -5.70
CA GLU A 80 12.89 -5.84 -6.04
C GLU A 80 11.90 -6.62 -6.93
N PRO A 81 11.68 -6.18 -8.18
CA PRO A 81 10.76 -6.88 -9.06
C PRO A 81 11.29 -8.27 -9.42
N PRO A 82 10.43 -9.27 -9.54
CA PRO A 82 8.99 -9.25 -9.32
C PRO A 82 8.60 -9.72 -7.90
N HIS A 83 9.52 -9.63 -6.93
CA HIS A 83 9.38 -10.28 -5.63
C HIS A 83 8.82 -9.37 -4.54
N ARG A 84 9.26 -8.10 -4.50
CA ARG A 84 9.02 -7.30 -3.30
C ARG A 84 9.13 -5.81 -3.59
N VAL A 85 8.25 -5.03 -2.96
CA VAL A 85 8.35 -3.56 -2.90
C VAL A 85 8.03 -3.13 -1.47
N VAL A 86 8.81 -2.18 -0.96
CA VAL A 86 8.54 -1.54 0.34
C VAL A 86 8.49 -0.05 0.11
N HIS A 87 7.48 0.59 0.66
CA HIS A 87 7.38 2.04 0.57
C HIS A 87 6.93 2.64 1.91
N SER A 88 7.30 3.89 2.14
CA SER A 88 6.79 4.64 3.28
C SER A 88 5.36 5.07 3.01
N TRP A 89 4.66 5.44 4.08
CA TRP A 89 3.26 5.85 4.02
C TRP A 89 3.03 6.97 5.04
N TYR A 90 2.74 8.17 4.58
CA TYR A 90 2.55 9.32 5.48
C TYR A 90 1.32 10.15 5.11
N VAL A 91 0.25 9.51 4.72
CA VAL A 91 -1.03 10.19 4.44
C VAL A 91 -1.48 10.97 5.67
N GLY A 92 -1.59 12.30 5.52
CA GLY A 92 -1.99 13.17 6.62
C GLY A 92 -0.93 13.43 7.69
N HIS A 93 0.32 13.01 7.45
CA HIS A 93 1.45 13.19 8.37
C HIS A 93 2.67 13.71 7.64
N PRO A 94 3.63 14.33 8.34
CA PRO A 94 4.90 14.68 7.70
C PRO A 94 5.71 13.42 7.40
N PRO A 95 6.65 13.48 6.42
CA PRO A 95 7.42 12.28 6.02
C PRO A 95 8.20 11.60 7.13
N HIS A 96 8.63 12.33 8.16
CA HIS A 96 9.37 11.72 9.28
C HIS A 96 8.48 10.91 10.23
N GLU A 97 7.16 10.98 10.07
CA GLU A 97 6.21 10.19 10.84
C GLU A 97 5.60 9.07 10.00
N ALA A 98 6.33 8.65 8.97
CA ALA A 98 5.83 7.64 8.04
C ALA A 98 5.79 6.25 8.67
N SER A 99 4.70 5.53 8.41
CA SER A 99 4.67 4.08 8.55
C SER A 99 5.23 3.46 7.27
N GLU A 100 5.28 2.13 7.20
CA GLU A 100 5.80 1.40 6.03
C GLU A 100 4.82 0.35 5.55
N VAL A 101 4.73 0.21 4.24
CA VAL A 101 3.94 -0.84 3.59
C VAL A 101 4.87 -1.71 2.77
N GLU A 102 4.82 -3.00 3.00
CA GLU A 102 5.57 -4.00 2.23
C GLU A 102 4.61 -4.90 1.47
N LEU A 103 4.90 -5.12 0.20
CA LEU A 103 4.20 -6.09 -0.65
C LEU A 103 5.19 -7.17 -1.05
N ARG A 104 4.79 -8.44 -0.83
CA ARG A 104 5.57 -9.62 -1.25
C ARG A 104 4.74 -10.42 -2.23
N PHE A 105 5.37 -10.81 -3.33
CA PHE A 105 4.73 -11.51 -4.45
C PHE A 105 5.38 -12.88 -4.58
N THR A 106 4.63 -13.93 -4.28
CA THR A 106 5.14 -15.31 -4.31
C THR A 106 4.37 -16.12 -5.35
N ALA A 107 5.09 -16.65 -6.34
CA ALA A 107 4.46 -17.48 -7.35
C ALA A 107 3.95 -18.79 -6.72
N VAL A 108 2.66 -19.04 -6.85
CA VAL A 108 2.04 -20.32 -6.47
C VAL A 108 2.14 -21.28 -7.65
N SER A 109 1.97 -20.76 -8.85
CA SER A 109 2.11 -21.45 -10.13
C SER A 109 2.47 -20.41 -11.19
N PRO A 110 2.75 -20.79 -12.44
CA PRO A 110 3.01 -19.80 -13.49
C PRO A 110 1.86 -18.82 -13.72
N ARG A 111 0.65 -19.13 -13.28
CA ARG A 111 -0.55 -18.30 -13.50
C ARG A 111 -1.27 -17.91 -12.23
N GLU A 112 -0.64 -18.10 -11.09
CA GLU A 112 -1.23 -17.69 -9.82
C GLU A 112 -0.14 -17.18 -8.89
N THR A 113 -0.40 -16.07 -8.22
CA THR A 113 0.52 -15.43 -7.32
C THR A 113 -0.18 -15.11 -6.01
N ARG A 114 0.49 -15.38 -4.89
CA ARG A 114 0.09 -14.88 -3.58
C ARG A 114 0.71 -13.51 -3.38
N VAL A 115 -0.13 -12.54 -3.09
CA VAL A 115 0.32 -11.18 -2.78
C VAL A 115 0.03 -10.93 -1.30
N GLU A 116 1.08 -10.63 -0.54
CA GLU A 116 0.98 -10.37 0.89
C GLU A 116 1.34 -8.93 1.18
N LEU A 117 0.49 -8.26 1.97
CA LEU A 117 0.69 -6.88 2.39
C LEU A 117 0.96 -6.85 3.89
N GLU A 118 1.98 -6.10 4.29
CA GLU A 118 2.25 -5.81 5.69
C GLU A 118 2.39 -4.29 5.85
N HIS A 119 1.55 -3.70 6.69
CA HIS A 119 1.63 -2.28 7.03
C HIS A 119 2.06 -2.18 8.48
N ARG A 120 3.21 -1.59 8.74
CA ARG A 120 3.92 -1.63 10.01
C ARG A 120 4.55 -0.29 10.38
N ASN A 121 5.20 -0.26 11.52
CA ASN A 121 5.89 0.92 12.07
C ASN A 121 4.91 2.04 12.47
N TRP A 122 3.84 1.64 13.13
CA TRP A 122 2.83 2.55 13.64
C TRP A 122 3.39 3.48 14.73
N GLU A 123 4.46 3.05 15.40
CA GLU A 123 5.10 3.76 16.49
C GLU A 123 5.79 5.05 16.04
N THR A 124 6.10 5.16 14.75
CA THR A 124 6.68 6.39 14.20
C THR A 124 5.65 7.52 14.12
N MET A 125 4.37 7.18 14.15
CA MET A 125 3.32 8.18 14.21
C MET A 125 3.28 8.77 15.62
N SER A 126 3.24 10.09 15.73
CA SER A 126 3.18 10.73 17.01
C SER A 126 1.81 10.59 17.67
N GLY A 127 1.82 10.39 19.00
CA GLY A 127 0.64 10.44 19.83
C GLY A 127 0.01 9.11 20.16
N ASP A 128 -0.97 9.16 21.03
CA ASP A 128 -1.65 8.00 21.60
C ASP A 128 -2.62 7.34 20.62
N LYS A 129 -2.78 7.91 19.44
CA LYS A 129 -3.79 7.47 18.47
C LYS A 129 -3.27 6.47 17.45
N ALA A 130 -2.00 6.07 17.54
CA ALA A 130 -1.42 5.13 16.57
C ALA A 130 -2.19 3.80 16.49
N GLY A 131 -2.66 3.29 17.63
CA GLY A 131 -3.47 2.08 17.66
C GLY A 131 -4.82 2.22 16.95
N GLU A 132 -5.46 3.38 17.11
CA GLU A 132 -6.72 3.67 16.41
C GLU A 132 -6.50 3.82 14.91
N VAL A 133 -5.41 4.46 14.52
CA VAL A 133 -5.03 4.60 13.12
C VAL A 133 -4.79 3.22 12.51
N ARG A 134 -4.05 2.37 13.21
CA ARG A 134 -3.81 0.98 12.79
C ARG A 134 -5.11 0.25 12.51
N GLU A 135 -6.11 0.36 13.40
CA GLU A 135 -7.39 -0.31 13.20
C GLU A 135 -8.17 0.23 12.00
N ARG A 136 -8.10 1.53 11.75
CA ARG A 136 -8.71 2.11 10.53
C ARG A 136 -8.08 1.54 9.27
N TYR A 137 -6.75 1.39 9.24
CA TYR A 137 -6.06 0.79 8.11
C TYR A 137 -6.33 -0.71 8.00
N ASN A 138 -6.45 -1.41 9.14
CA ASN A 138 -6.82 -2.82 9.11
C ASN A 138 -8.14 -3.03 8.37
N ASN A 139 -9.13 -2.20 8.64
CA ASN A 139 -10.41 -2.24 7.94
C ASN A 139 -10.30 -1.71 6.50
N GLY A 140 -9.57 -0.61 6.32
CA GLY A 140 -9.39 0.02 5.00
C GLY A 140 -8.71 -0.88 3.98
N TRP A 141 -7.70 -1.64 4.39
CA TRP A 141 -7.02 -2.56 3.48
C TRP A 141 -7.91 -3.72 3.02
N ASN A 142 -8.94 -4.09 3.77
CA ASN A 142 -9.92 -5.06 3.27
C ASN A 142 -10.60 -4.54 2.00
N THR A 143 -10.98 -3.27 1.99
CA THR A 143 -11.58 -2.64 0.80
C THR A 143 -10.55 -2.39 -0.29
N VAL A 144 -9.44 -1.75 0.05
CA VAL A 144 -8.46 -1.29 -0.93
C VAL A 144 -7.66 -2.45 -1.53
N PHE A 145 -7.14 -3.34 -0.68
CA PHE A 145 -6.26 -4.41 -1.14
C PHE A 145 -7.03 -5.66 -1.53
N ILE A 146 -7.83 -6.20 -0.62
CA ILE A 146 -8.53 -7.47 -0.89
C ILE A 146 -9.57 -7.27 -2.00
N ASP A 147 -10.40 -6.25 -1.90
CA ASP A 147 -11.48 -6.06 -2.87
C ASP A 147 -11.04 -5.34 -4.14
N LYS A 148 -10.43 -4.15 -4.02
CA LYS A 148 -10.12 -3.36 -5.22
C LYS A 148 -8.95 -3.91 -6.00
N PHE A 149 -7.79 -4.06 -5.37
CA PHE A 149 -6.66 -4.68 -6.05
C PHE A 149 -6.96 -6.12 -6.43
N GLY A 150 -7.52 -6.90 -5.50
CA GLY A 150 -7.85 -8.30 -5.74
C GLY A 150 -8.77 -8.49 -6.94
N SER A 151 -9.84 -7.71 -7.04
CA SER A 151 -10.77 -7.79 -8.18
C SER A 151 -10.10 -7.38 -9.47
N PHE A 152 -9.28 -6.34 -9.44
CA PHE A 152 -8.55 -5.87 -10.63
C PHE A 152 -7.56 -6.91 -11.13
N ALA A 153 -6.88 -7.59 -10.22
CA ALA A 153 -5.85 -8.57 -10.56
C ALA A 153 -6.38 -10.00 -10.78
N GLY A 154 -7.68 -10.22 -10.61
CA GLY A 154 -8.27 -11.55 -10.78
C GLY A 154 -8.15 -12.43 -9.54
N LYS A 155 -8.69 -11.95 -8.43
CA LYS A 155 -8.68 -12.67 -7.15
C LYS A 155 -9.25 -14.07 -7.30
N VAL A 156 -8.53 -15.06 -6.79
CA VAL A 156 -8.96 -16.46 -6.75
C VAL A 156 -9.77 -16.68 -5.48
N GLU A 157 -10.99 -17.16 -5.62
CA GLU A 157 -11.82 -17.50 -4.48
C GLU A 157 -11.61 -18.95 -4.10
N GLU A 158 -11.59 -19.23 -2.81
CA GLU A 158 -11.48 -20.59 -2.29
C GLU A 158 -12.83 -21.28 -2.25
#